data_89b776c0366666d7380e65f92095159f
#
_entry.id   89b776c0366666d7380e65f92095159f
#
_cell.length_a   1.000
_cell.length_b   1.000
_cell.length_c   1.000
_cell.angle_alpha   90.00
_cell.angle_beta   90.00
_cell.angle_gamma   90.00
#
_symmetry.space_group_name_H-M   'P 1'
#
loop_
_entity.id
_entity.type
_entity.pdbx_description
1 polymer ?
#
loop_
_entity_poly.entity_id
_entity_poly.type
_entity_poly.pdbx_seq_one_letter_code
_entity_poly.pdbx_strand_id
1 'polypeptide(L)'
;AMKQATAATDKQNEVRINLRRRASGHLSMRMAGTHAMKVFGKPDRSINCDCERVNEPTLLQAIFAQNDPLVRMRIADSGWIIEIEDADAAGRQLDNHELVEQVWLRTVSRRPTDEELARSVRHVESVDTVVEGVSDLMWAMLNTKEFLLNH
;
A
#
# COMPACT_ATOMS: atom_id res chain seq x y z
N ALA A 1 -8.64 20.52 -15.32
CA ALA A 1 -7.35 19.94 -14.97
C ALA A 1 -6.78 20.56 -13.67
N MET A 2 -6.72 21.90 -13.51
CA MET A 2 -6.18 22.54 -12.29
C MET A 2 -6.98 22.22 -11.01
N LYS A 3 -8.30 22.11 -11.05
CA LYS A 3 -9.12 21.77 -9.87
C LYS A 3 -8.92 20.35 -9.33
N GLN A 4 -8.51 19.39 -10.17
CA GLN A 4 -8.20 18.03 -9.71
C GLN A 4 -6.82 17.95 -9.08
N ALA A 5 -5.85 18.70 -9.58
CA ALA A 5 -4.51 18.77 -8.98
C ALA A 5 -4.54 19.43 -7.59
N THR A 6 -5.34 20.48 -7.39
CA THR A 6 -5.51 21.15 -6.08
C THR A 6 -6.25 20.26 -5.07
N ALA A 7 -7.25 19.51 -5.48
CA ALA A 7 -7.96 18.59 -4.58
C ALA A 7 -7.07 17.41 -4.11
N ALA A 8 -6.17 16.91 -4.96
CA ALA A 8 -5.18 15.92 -4.59
C ALA A 8 -4.12 16.51 -3.62
N THR A 9 -3.71 17.74 -3.86
CA THR A 9 -2.72 18.46 -3.02
C THR A 9 -3.29 18.78 -1.63
N ASP A 10 -4.57 19.16 -1.55
CA ASP A 10 -5.21 19.43 -0.26
C ASP A 10 -5.36 18.15 0.58
N LYS A 11 -5.71 17.01 -0.03
CA LYS A 11 -5.74 15.71 0.65
C LYS A 11 -4.35 15.23 1.09
N GLN A 12 -3.32 15.46 0.27
CA GLN A 12 -1.94 15.14 0.63
C GLN A 12 -1.42 16.04 1.76
N ASN A 13 -1.80 17.32 1.77
CA ASN A 13 -1.45 18.24 2.86
C ASN A 13 -2.18 17.88 4.14
N GLU A 14 -3.42 17.47 4.08
CA GLU A 14 -4.19 16.98 5.24
C GLU A 14 -3.56 15.73 5.85
N VAL A 15 -3.08 14.82 5.04
CA VAL A 15 -2.31 13.63 5.47
C VAL A 15 -0.96 14.04 6.07
N ARG A 16 -0.23 15.00 5.47
CA ARG A 16 1.06 15.50 5.99
C ARG A 16 0.93 16.21 7.33
N ILE A 17 -0.09 17.02 7.51
CA ILE A 17 -0.37 17.74 8.77
C ILE A 17 -0.70 16.73 9.89
N ASN A 18 -1.24 15.59 9.53
CA ASN A 18 -1.68 14.55 10.46
C ASN A 18 -0.74 13.35 10.57
N LEU A 19 0.50 13.43 10.07
CA LEU A 19 1.51 12.35 10.13
C LEU A 19 1.82 11.83 11.55
N ARG A 20 1.43 12.56 12.61
CA ARG A 20 1.53 12.12 14.00
C ARG A 20 0.38 11.24 14.45
N ARG A 21 -0.67 11.09 13.64
CA ARG A 21 -1.82 10.24 13.95
C ARG A 21 -1.85 9.05 13.02
N ARG A 22 -2.31 7.92 13.50
CA ARG A 22 -2.50 6.73 12.66
C ARG A 22 -3.49 7.05 11.54
N ALA A 23 -3.23 6.62 10.32
CA ALA A 23 -4.04 6.89 9.13
C ALA A 23 -5.55 6.62 9.35
N SER A 24 -5.87 5.56 10.10
CA SER A 24 -7.25 5.21 10.46
C SER A 24 -7.92 6.17 11.45
N GLY A 25 -7.18 7.01 12.15
CA GLY A 25 -7.71 7.95 13.15
C GLY A 25 -8.40 9.17 12.56
N HIS A 26 -8.18 9.48 11.29
CA HIS A 26 -8.66 10.68 10.62
C HIS A 26 -9.88 10.46 9.72
N LEU A 27 -10.12 9.22 9.30
CA LEU A 27 -11.22 8.91 8.41
C LEU A 27 -12.50 8.76 9.23
N SER A 28 -13.41 9.72 9.09
CA SER A 28 -14.77 9.54 9.59
C SER A 28 -15.46 8.43 8.79
N MET A 29 -16.46 7.79 9.40
CA MET A 29 -17.27 6.76 8.73
C MET A 29 -17.96 7.22 7.46
N ARG A 30 -18.04 8.53 7.23
CA ARG A 30 -18.71 9.17 6.08
C ARG A 30 -17.78 9.47 4.92
N MET A 31 -16.46 9.23 5.04
CA MET A 31 -15.49 9.54 3.98
C MET A 31 -15.18 8.32 3.10
N ALA A 32 -14.69 8.58 1.89
CA ALA A 32 -14.20 7.53 0.99
C ALA A 32 -13.16 6.65 1.69
N GLY A 33 -13.31 5.34 1.62
CA GLY A 33 -12.51 4.37 2.36
C GLY A 33 -13.25 3.71 3.53
N THR A 34 -14.47 4.12 3.82
CA THR A 34 -15.29 3.54 4.90
C THR A 34 -15.48 2.03 4.75
N HIS A 35 -15.64 1.53 3.52
CA HIS A 35 -15.78 0.10 3.26
C HIS A 35 -14.51 -0.67 3.64
N ALA A 36 -13.34 -0.22 3.19
CA ALA A 36 -12.06 -0.79 3.56
C ALA A 36 -11.90 -0.87 5.09
N MET A 37 -12.22 0.23 5.78
CA MET A 37 -12.10 0.27 7.24
C MET A 37 -13.04 -0.72 7.95
N LYS A 38 -14.25 -0.93 7.43
CA LYS A 38 -15.18 -1.95 7.94
C LYS A 38 -14.63 -3.36 7.74
N VAL A 39 -14.09 -3.64 6.56
CA VAL A 39 -13.46 -4.92 6.23
C VAL A 39 -12.29 -5.21 7.17
N PHE A 40 -11.49 -4.19 7.51
CA PHE A 40 -10.35 -4.30 8.44
C PHE A 40 -10.73 -4.05 9.91
N GLY A 41 -12.00 -4.24 10.26
CA GLY A 41 -12.44 -4.36 11.66
C GLY A 41 -12.61 -3.03 12.40
N LYS A 42 -12.78 -1.89 11.70
CA LYS A 42 -13.19 -0.65 12.37
C LYS A 42 -14.66 -0.76 12.77
N PRO A 43 -14.99 -0.77 14.08
CA PRO A 43 -16.38 -0.88 14.51
C PRO A 43 -17.19 0.35 14.12
N ASP A 44 -18.45 0.14 13.76
CA ASP A 44 -19.46 1.20 13.69
C ASP A 44 -19.65 1.72 15.12
N ARG A 45 -19.23 2.94 15.42
CA ARG A 45 -19.30 3.55 16.75
C ARG A 45 -20.74 3.82 17.21
N SER A 46 -21.67 2.94 16.92
CA SER A 46 -23.04 3.01 17.39
C SER A 46 -23.18 2.50 18.84
N ILE A 47 -22.23 1.69 19.30
CA ILE A 47 -22.21 1.13 20.65
C ILE A 47 -20.80 1.31 21.24
N ASN A 48 -20.72 1.80 22.47
CA ASN A 48 -19.47 2.11 23.17
C ASN A 48 -18.86 0.83 23.79
N CYS A 49 -18.81 -0.27 23.05
CA CYS A 49 -18.33 -1.56 23.52
C CYS A 49 -17.15 -2.04 22.68
N ASP A 50 -16.03 -2.36 23.32
CA ASP A 50 -14.83 -2.92 22.68
C ASP A 50 -15.02 -4.37 22.18
N CYS A 51 -16.20 -4.94 22.39
CA CYS A 51 -16.50 -6.35 22.11
C CYS A 51 -16.62 -6.71 20.60
N GLU A 52 -16.67 -5.72 19.69
CA GLU A 52 -16.88 -5.94 18.26
C GLU A 52 -15.57 -6.00 17.45
N ARG A 53 -14.42 -5.98 18.08
CA ARG A 53 -13.15 -6.02 17.37
C ARG A 53 -12.76 -7.46 17.03
N VAL A 54 -13.05 -7.88 15.81
CA VAL A 54 -12.52 -9.15 15.29
C VAL A 54 -11.03 -8.96 14.96
N ASN A 55 -10.15 -9.59 15.72
CA ASN A 55 -8.69 -9.52 15.53
C ASN A 55 -8.18 -10.63 14.57
N GLU A 56 -9.04 -11.49 14.08
CA GLU A 56 -8.65 -12.56 13.16
C GLU A 56 -8.78 -12.09 11.71
N PRO A 57 -7.78 -12.38 10.86
CA PRO A 57 -7.86 -12.09 9.44
C PRO A 57 -9.01 -12.89 8.83
N THR A 58 -9.94 -12.17 8.21
CA THR A 58 -11.11 -12.77 7.59
C THR A 58 -10.89 -13.02 6.10
N LEU A 59 -11.61 -14.00 5.54
CA LEU A 59 -11.65 -14.22 4.10
C LEU A 59 -12.04 -12.94 3.34
N LEU A 60 -12.89 -12.11 3.93
CA LEU A 60 -13.31 -10.83 3.35
C LEU A 60 -12.14 -9.85 3.20
N GLN A 61 -11.20 -9.82 4.16
CA GLN A 61 -9.99 -9.00 4.08
C GLN A 61 -9.08 -9.45 2.94
N ALA A 62 -8.90 -10.77 2.79
CA ALA A 62 -8.12 -11.34 1.70
C ALA A 62 -8.76 -11.05 0.32
N ILE A 63 -10.08 -11.23 0.19
CA ILE A 63 -10.81 -10.89 -1.03
C ILE A 63 -10.71 -9.40 -1.34
N PHE A 64 -10.84 -8.53 -0.35
CA PHE A 64 -10.69 -7.10 -0.51
C PHE A 64 -9.30 -6.73 -1.01
N ALA A 65 -8.26 -7.21 -0.35
CA ALA A 65 -6.86 -6.90 -0.71
C ALA A 65 -6.53 -7.35 -2.15
N GLN A 66 -7.10 -8.48 -2.59
CA GLN A 66 -6.86 -9.01 -3.93
C GLN A 66 -7.66 -8.31 -5.04
N ASN A 67 -8.87 -7.87 -4.76
CA ASN A 67 -9.81 -7.46 -5.80
C ASN A 67 -10.17 -5.96 -5.79
N ASP A 68 -9.92 -5.25 -4.68
CA ASP A 68 -10.31 -3.84 -4.61
C ASP A 68 -9.31 -2.96 -5.36
N PRO A 69 -9.76 -2.19 -6.36
CA PRO A 69 -8.88 -1.30 -7.13
C PRO A 69 -8.21 -0.23 -6.26
N LEU A 70 -8.71 0.03 -5.06
CA LEU A 70 -8.13 0.99 -4.12
C LEU A 70 -6.69 0.64 -3.76
N VAL A 71 -6.36 -0.64 -3.58
CA VAL A 71 -5.00 -1.08 -3.23
C VAL A 71 -4.03 -0.75 -4.36
N ARG A 72 -4.36 -1.14 -5.60
CA ARG A 72 -3.54 -0.85 -6.78
C ARG A 72 -3.40 0.65 -7.03
N MET A 73 -4.49 1.40 -6.90
CA MET A 73 -4.49 2.84 -7.04
C MET A 73 -3.60 3.52 -5.98
N ARG A 74 -3.61 3.03 -4.74
CA ARG A 74 -2.76 3.57 -3.67
C ARG A 74 -1.29 3.24 -3.86
N ILE A 75 -0.95 2.10 -4.44
CA ILE A 75 0.41 1.78 -4.83
C ILE A 75 0.88 2.75 -5.92
N ALA A 76 0.11 2.90 -6.99
CA ALA A 76 0.45 3.79 -8.10
C ALA A 76 0.56 5.27 -7.69
N ASP A 77 -0.33 5.75 -6.80
CA ASP A 77 -0.31 7.11 -6.25
C ASP A 77 0.75 7.31 -5.14
N SER A 78 1.53 6.30 -4.80
CA SER A 78 2.56 6.46 -3.77
C SER A 78 3.70 7.33 -4.29
N GLY A 79 4.18 8.28 -3.47
CA GLY A 79 5.26 9.16 -3.87
C GLY A 79 6.52 8.41 -4.28
N TRP A 80 6.76 7.22 -3.71
CA TRP A 80 7.92 6.41 -4.04
C TRP A 80 7.82 5.76 -5.43
N ILE A 81 6.65 5.27 -5.83
CA ILE A 81 6.46 4.75 -7.20
C ILE A 81 6.60 5.88 -8.23
N ILE A 82 6.08 7.06 -7.93
CA ILE A 82 6.25 8.25 -8.79
C ILE A 82 7.73 8.62 -8.92
N GLU A 83 8.51 8.56 -7.83
CA GLU A 83 9.96 8.81 -7.87
C GLU A 83 10.71 7.80 -8.74
N ILE A 84 10.29 6.52 -8.74
CA ILE A 84 10.85 5.47 -9.62
C ILE A 84 10.47 5.78 -11.08
N GLU A 85 9.21 6.13 -11.35
CA GLU A 85 8.72 6.48 -12.69
C GLU A 85 9.48 7.68 -13.26
N ASP A 86 9.66 8.74 -12.47
CA ASP A 86 10.43 9.93 -12.86
C ASP A 86 11.91 9.58 -13.12
N ALA A 87 12.47 8.67 -12.32
CA ALA A 87 13.85 8.23 -12.49
C ALA A 87 14.04 7.40 -13.78
N ASP A 88 13.13 6.49 -14.03
CA ASP A 88 13.13 5.65 -15.24
C ASP A 88 12.93 6.50 -16.50
N ALA A 89 11.96 7.41 -16.49
CA ALA A 89 11.70 8.35 -17.57
C ALA A 89 12.91 9.30 -17.84
N ALA A 90 13.68 9.61 -16.83
CA ALA A 90 14.91 10.39 -16.94
C ALA A 90 16.13 9.56 -17.42
N GLY A 91 15.95 8.25 -17.69
CA GLY A 91 17.00 7.32 -18.08
C GLY A 91 18.04 7.07 -17.00
N ARG A 92 17.69 7.27 -15.71
CA ARG A 92 18.59 6.94 -14.59
C ARG A 92 18.66 5.43 -14.44
N GLN A 93 19.87 4.92 -14.24
CA GLN A 93 20.04 3.50 -13.95
C GLN A 93 19.46 3.19 -12.57
N LEU A 94 18.48 2.30 -12.51
CA LEU A 94 17.86 1.82 -11.29
C LEU A 94 18.46 0.45 -10.91
N ASP A 95 18.76 0.28 -9.63
CA ASP A 95 19.23 -1.01 -9.10
C ASP A 95 18.02 -1.84 -8.65
N ASN A 96 17.69 -2.88 -9.43
CA ASN A 96 16.58 -3.77 -9.12
C ASN A 96 16.72 -4.49 -7.77
N HIS A 97 17.95 -4.79 -7.33
CA HIS A 97 18.20 -5.39 -6.02
C HIS A 97 17.81 -4.42 -4.90
N GLU A 98 18.26 -3.17 -4.99
CA GLU A 98 17.91 -2.14 -4.02
C GLU A 98 16.40 -1.87 -4.00
N LEU A 99 15.76 -1.77 -5.17
CA LEU A 99 14.30 -1.57 -5.26
C LEU A 99 13.53 -2.71 -4.61
N VAL A 100 13.92 -3.96 -4.86
CA VAL A 100 13.31 -5.14 -4.24
C VAL A 100 13.50 -5.11 -2.72
N GLU A 101 14.70 -4.84 -2.21
CA GLU A 101 14.91 -4.69 -0.76
C GLU A 101 14.00 -3.62 -0.17
N GLN A 102 13.83 -2.49 -0.85
CA GLN A 102 12.93 -1.42 -0.42
C GLN A 102 11.47 -1.86 -0.38
N VAL A 103 11.00 -2.66 -1.34
CA VAL A 103 9.64 -3.23 -1.29
C VAL A 103 9.46 -4.07 -0.03
N TRP A 104 10.38 -4.97 0.27
CA TRP A 104 10.32 -5.84 1.46
C TRP A 104 10.32 -5.03 2.76
N LEU A 105 11.21 -4.05 2.88
CA LEU A 105 11.27 -3.19 4.06
C LEU A 105 10.00 -2.35 4.25
N ARG A 106 9.42 -1.84 3.17
CA ARG A 106 8.21 -1.00 3.21
C ARG A 106 6.93 -1.79 3.47
N THR A 107 6.89 -3.07 3.09
CA THR A 107 5.70 -3.92 3.24
C THR A 107 5.76 -4.77 4.51
N VAL A 108 6.79 -5.56 4.71
CA VAL A 108 6.88 -6.52 5.82
C VAL A 108 7.94 -6.17 6.86
N SER A 109 8.58 -5.01 6.72
CA SER A 109 9.54 -4.45 7.70
C SER A 109 10.78 -5.33 7.96
N ARG A 110 11.13 -6.22 7.03
CA ARG A 110 12.35 -7.04 7.06
C ARG A 110 13.01 -7.07 5.70
N ARG A 111 14.29 -7.48 5.66
CA ARG A 111 14.97 -7.78 4.40
C ARG A 111 14.52 -9.14 3.85
N PRO A 112 14.52 -9.31 2.51
CA PRO A 112 14.33 -10.63 1.91
C PRO A 112 15.50 -11.55 2.23
N THR A 113 15.25 -12.86 2.23
CA THR A 113 16.32 -13.86 2.15
C THR A 113 16.93 -13.86 0.75
N ASP A 114 18.09 -14.48 0.55
CA ASP A 114 18.76 -14.56 -0.76
C ASP A 114 17.83 -15.18 -1.84
N GLU A 115 17.06 -16.19 -1.47
CA GLU A 115 16.13 -16.87 -2.36
C GLU A 115 14.93 -15.98 -2.72
N GLU A 116 14.36 -15.27 -1.74
CA GLU A 116 13.27 -14.30 -1.93
C GLU A 116 13.74 -13.15 -2.80
N LEU A 117 14.93 -12.62 -2.54
CA LEU A 117 15.55 -11.55 -3.32
C LEU A 117 15.72 -11.97 -4.78
N ALA A 118 16.35 -13.11 -5.03
CA ALA A 118 16.59 -13.62 -6.38
C ALA A 118 15.28 -13.87 -7.15
N ARG A 119 14.23 -14.34 -6.47
CA ARG A 119 12.92 -14.55 -7.08
C ARG A 119 12.23 -13.22 -7.42
N SER A 120 12.29 -12.26 -6.52
CA SER A 120 11.67 -10.94 -6.69
C SER A 120 12.36 -10.12 -7.78
N VAL A 121 13.70 -10.16 -7.85
CA VAL A 121 14.48 -9.49 -8.90
C VAL A 121 14.13 -10.07 -10.26
N ARG A 122 14.09 -11.39 -10.39
CA ARG A 122 13.68 -12.02 -11.66
C ARG A 122 12.27 -11.62 -12.09
N HIS A 123 11.35 -11.43 -11.15
CA HIS A 123 10.02 -10.94 -11.46
C HIS A 123 10.07 -9.51 -12.03
N VAL A 124 10.77 -8.60 -11.35
CA VAL A 124 10.92 -7.20 -11.79
C VAL A 124 11.58 -7.13 -13.19
N GLU A 125 12.52 -8.01 -13.48
CA GLU A 125 13.21 -8.08 -14.78
C GLU A 125 12.38 -8.75 -15.89
N SER A 126 11.30 -9.45 -15.54
CA SER A 126 10.46 -10.20 -16.50
C SER A 126 9.31 -9.39 -17.08
N VAL A 127 9.04 -8.20 -16.58
CA VAL A 127 7.96 -7.32 -17.02
C VAL A 127 8.49 -6.16 -17.86
N ASP A 128 7.58 -5.45 -18.56
CA ASP A 128 7.96 -4.45 -19.54
C ASP A 128 8.64 -3.21 -18.93
N THR A 129 8.27 -2.83 -17.71
CA THR A 129 8.86 -1.68 -17.01
C THR A 129 9.20 -1.99 -15.57
N VAL A 130 10.24 -1.34 -15.05
CA VAL A 130 10.64 -1.46 -13.63
C VAL A 130 9.50 -1.01 -12.70
N VAL A 131 8.78 0.04 -13.08
CA VAL A 131 7.63 0.58 -12.33
C VAL A 131 6.53 -0.46 -12.18
N GLU A 132 6.21 -1.17 -13.26
CA GLU A 132 5.21 -2.26 -13.23
C GLU A 132 5.67 -3.40 -12.34
N GLY A 133 6.92 -3.86 -12.49
CA GLY A 133 7.47 -4.95 -11.69
C GLY A 133 7.51 -4.65 -10.19
N VAL A 134 7.91 -3.45 -9.82
CA VAL A 134 7.92 -2.99 -8.43
C VAL A 134 6.49 -2.87 -7.88
N SER A 135 5.57 -2.33 -8.67
CA SER A 135 4.16 -2.18 -8.28
C SER A 135 3.48 -3.52 -8.07
N ASP A 136 3.72 -4.48 -8.95
CA ASP A 136 3.20 -5.85 -8.85
C ASP A 136 3.80 -6.60 -7.65
N LEU A 137 5.09 -6.42 -7.40
CA LEU A 137 5.74 -7.00 -6.22
C LEU A 137 5.14 -6.41 -4.93
N MET A 138 4.95 -5.08 -4.85
CA MET A 138 4.29 -4.45 -3.71
C MET A 138 2.87 -5.01 -3.50
N TRP A 139 2.10 -5.12 -4.58
CA TRP A 139 0.76 -5.70 -4.51
C TRP A 139 0.79 -7.14 -4.00
N ALA A 140 1.71 -7.97 -4.51
CA ALA A 140 1.87 -9.36 -4.07
C ALA A 140 2.23 -9.43 -2.58
N MET A 141 3.16 -8.59 -2.11
CA MET A 141 3.58 -8.55 -0.71
C MET A 141 2.45 -8.13 0.23
N LEU A 142 1.62 -7.14 -0.15
CA LEU A 142 0.45 -6.72 0.62
C LEU A 142 -0.63 -7.82 0.74
N ASN A 143 -0.61 -8.81 -0.15
CA ASN A 143 -1.50 -9.98 -0.12
C ASN A 143 -0.90 -11.19 0.61
N THR A 144 0.32 -11.09 1.15
CA THR A 144 0.93 -12.18 1.91
C THR A 144 0.31 -12.31 3.31
N LYS A 145 0.33 -13.53 3.84
CA LYS A 145 -0.05 -13.77 5.24
C LYS A 145 0.82 -12.98 6.20
N GLU A 146 2.10 -12.83 5.87
CA GLU A 146 3.05 -12.08 6.68
C GLU A 146 2.62 -10.62 6.85
N PHE A 147 2.23 -9.95 5.78
CA PHE A 147 1.69 -8.58 5.87
C PHE A 147 0.37 -8.52 6.64
N LEU A 148 -0.57 -9.45 6.35
CA LEU A 148 -1.91 -9.42 6.93
C LEU A 148 -1.93 -9.80 8.43
N LEU A 149 -0.94 -10.56 8.92
CA LEU A 149 -0.88 -11.04 10.30
C LEU A 149 0.02 -10.22 11.22
N ASN A 150 0.92 -9.40 10.68
CA ASN A 150 1.90 -8.63 11.46
C ASN A 150 1.46 -7.19 11.79
N HIS A 151 0.20 -6.87 11.61
CA HIS A 151 -0.34 -5.51 11.89
C HIS A 151 -1.45 -5.49 12.92
#